data_42bba3404e75533886cda83f1728a0ff
#
_entry.id   42bba3404e75533886cda83f1728a0ff
#
_cell.length_a   1.000
_cell.length_b   1.000
_cell.length_c   1.000
_cell.angle_alpha   90.00
_cell.angle_beta   90.00
_cell.angle_gamma   90.00
#
_symmetry.space_group_name_H-M   'P 1'
#
loop_
_entity.id
_entity.type
_entity.pdbx_description
1 polymer ?
#
loop_
_entity_poly.entity_id
_entity_poly.type
_entity_poly.pdbx_seq_one_letter_code
_entity_poly.pdbx_strand_id
1 'polypeptide(L)'
;MLKKTPLASGKKVKVTFELPANGAASVSVVGDFNGWDKDANPLKARKKDGVFSASINLPVGQVYQFRYWIDNQRWENDWAADDYVPNGFGEDNSVLHT
;
A
#
# COMPACT_ATOMS: atom_id res chain seq x y z
N MET A 1 1.23 -2.20 -6.84
CA MET A 1 2.17 -1.21 -7.39
C MET A 1 1.61 0.16 -7.14
N LEU A 2 2.46 1.10 -6.87
CA LEU A 2 2.03 2.45 -6.48
C LEU A 2 1.71 3.33 -7.68
N LYS A 3 0.61 4.06 -7.59
CA LYS A 3 0.30 5.18 -8.48
C LYS A 3 0.01 6.40 -7.62
N LYS A 4 0.52 7.56 -8.03
CA LYS A 4 0.38 8.80 -7.29
C LYS A 4 -0.23 9.86 -8.19
N THR A 5 -1.31 10.48 -7.73
CA THR A 5 -1.99 11.54 -8.47
C THR A 5 -2.12 12.76 -7.57
N PRO A 6 -1.42 13.88 -7.87
CA PRO A 6 -1.57 15.11 -7.11
C PRO A 6 -3.02 15.60 -7.18
N LEU A 7 -3.56 16.03 -6.05
CA LEU A 7 -4.89 16.62 -6.00
C LEU A 7 -4.84 18.13 -6.29
N ALA A 8 -5.96 18.68 -6.75
CA ALA A 8 -6.06 20.08 -7.19
C ALA A 8 -5.65 21.07 -6.11
N SER A 9 -5.85 20.74 -4.82
CA SER A 9 -5.46 21.61 -3.71
C SER A 9 -3.95 21.77 -3.54
N GLY A 10 -3.15 20.86 -4.08
CA GLY A 10 -1.71 20.81 -3.88
C GLY A 10 -1.28 20.37 -2.49
N LYS A 11 -2.22 20.05 -1.60
CA LYS A 11 -1.95 19.67 -0.20
C LYS A 11 -1.94 18.17 0.02
N LYS A 12 -2.55 17.41 -0.88
CA LYS A 12 -2.67 15.96 -0.79
C LYS A 12 -2.34 15.28 -2.10
N VAL A 13 -1.95 14.03 -2.00
CA VAL A 13 -1.71 13.14 -3.13
C VAL A 13 -2.65 11.95 -2.98
N LYS A 14 -3.35 11.59 -4.05
CA LYS A 14 -4.09 10.34 -4.10
C LYS A 14 -3.11 9.23 -4.42
N VAL A 15 -2.90 8.34 -3.46
CA VAL A 15 -2.03 7.18 -3.64
C VAL A 15 -2.89 5.96 -3.88
N THR A 16 -2.69 5.30 -5.00
CA THR A 16 -3.37 4.05 -5.34
C THR A 16 -2.40 2.89 -5.14
N PHE A 17 -2.81 1.97 -4.28
CA PHE A 17 -2.07 0.74 -4.01
C PHE A 17 -2.66 -0.38 -4.86
N GLU A 18 -1.83 -1.05 -5.64
CA GLU A 18 -2.26 -2.14 -6.51
C GLU A 18 -1.37 -3.36 -6.28
N LEU A 19 -1.99 -4.51 -6.11
CA LEU A 19 -1.26 -5.77 -5.93
C LEU A 19 -1.92 -6.88 -6.75
N PRO A 20 -1.23 -7.43 -7.76
CA PRO A 20 -1.73 -8.60 -8.47
C PRO A 20 -1.49 -9.86 -7.64
N ALA A 21 -2.37 -10.12 -6.68
CA ALA A 21 -2.27 -11.23 -5.75
C ALA A 21 -3.22 -12.36 -6.21
N ASN A 22 -2.85 -13.03 -7.28
CA ASN A 22 -3.65 -14.11 -7.86
C ASN A 22 -3.89 -15.24 -6.84
N GLY A 23 -5.16 -15.61 -6.69
CA GLY A 23 -5.55 -16.67 -5.76
C GLY A 23 -5.71 -16.21 -4.31
N ALA A 24 -5.42 -14.95 -3.98
CA ALA A 24 -5.65 -14.42 -2.65
C ALA A 24 -7.15 -14.20 -2.40
N ALA A 25 -7.60 -14.50 -1.20
CA ALA A 25 -8.98 -14.22 -0.78
C ALA A 25 -9.12 -12.80 -0.25
N SER A 26 -8.08 -12.26 0.39
CA SER A 26 -8.10 -10.90 0.94
C SER A 26 -6.71 -10.27 0.91
N VAL A 27 -6.68 -8.95 0.72
CA VAL A 27 -5.47 -8.14 0.76
C VAL A 27 -5.79 -6.83 1.47
N SER A 28 -4.90 -6.39 2.36
CA SER A 28 -4.98 -5.07 2.98
C SER A 28 -3.65 -4.36 2.83
N VAL A 29 -3.65 -3.02 2.74
CA VAL A 29 -2.44 -2.24 2.85
C VAL A 29 -2.29 -1.74 4.28
N VAL A 30 -1.12 -1.93 4.86
CA VAL A 30 -0.85 -1.70 6.28
C VAL A 30 0.43 -0.89 6.39
N GLY A 31 0.37 0.24 7.08
CA GLY A 31 1.55 1.09 7.18
C GLY A 31 1.39 2.25 8.15
N ASP A 32 2.37 3.15 8.12
CA ASP A 32 2.42 4.32 9.01
C ASP A 32 1.18 5.20 8.89
N PHE A 33 0.57 5.25 7.71
CA PHE A 33 -0.61 6.11 7.45
C PHE A 33 -1.89 5.60 8.11
N ASN A 34 -1.94 4.37 8.60
CA ASN A 34 -3.11 3.82 9.28
C ASN A 34 -2.77 3.15 10.62
N GLY A 35 -1.60 3.46 11.19
CA GLY A 35 -1.17 2.91 12.47
C GLY A 35 -0.87 1.42 12.42
N TRP A 36 -0.54 0.89 11.24
CA TRP A 36 -0.28 -0.54 11.02
C TRP A 36 -1.47 -1.42 11.35
N ASP A 37 -2.69 -0.88 11.16
CA ASP A 37 -3.94 -1.60 11.39
C ASP A 37 -4.25 -2.47 10.15
N LYS A 38 -4.30 -3.78 10.36
CA LYS A 38 -4.55 -4.76 9.31
C LYS A 38 -5.98 -4.69 8.74
N ASP A 39 -6.89 -4.03 9.43
CA ASP A 39 -8.29 -3.96 9.04
C ASP A 39 -8.71 -2.59 8.48
N ALA A 40 -7.82 -1.58 8.53
CA ALA A 40 -8.19 -0.21 8.18
C ALA A 40 -8.38 0.01 6.68
N ASN A 41 -7.56 -0.61 5.83
CA ASN A 41 -7.56 -0.35 4.39
C ASN A 41 -7.53 -1.63 3.57
N PRO A 42 -8.66 -2.35 3.50
CA PRO A 42 -8.76 -3.51 2.62
C PRO A 42 -8.75 -3.10 1.14
N LEU A 43 -8.07 -3.87 0.33
CA LEU A 43 -8.11 -3.73 -1.12
C LEU A 43 -9.22 -4.60 -1.70
N LYS A 44 -9.73 -4.18 -2.86
CA LYS A 44 -10.74 -4.93 -3.60
C LYS A 44 -10.17 -5.40 -4.93
N ALA A 45 -10.48 -6.64 -5.31
CA ALA A 45 -10.10 -7.15 -6.62
C ALA A 45 -10.94 -6.49 -7.70
N ARG A 46 -10.28 -5.93 -8.72
CA ARG A 46 -10.97 -5.37 -9.89
C ARG A 46 -11.51 -6.49 -10.77
N LYS A 47 -12.73 -6.30 -11.28
CA LYS A 47 -13.39 -7.32 -12.10
C LYS A 47 -12.66 -7.57 -13.42
N LYS A 48 -12.04 -6.54 -13.98
CA LYS A 48 -11.43 -6.64 -15.31
C LYS A 48 -10.14 -7.46 -15.34
N ASP A 49 -9.36 -7.45 -14.26
CA ASP A 49 -8.02 -8.07 -14.23
C ASP A 49 -7.69 -8.80 -12.92
N GLY A 50 -8.57 -8.75 -11.93
CA GLY A 50 -8.36 -9.40 -10.65
C GLY A 50 -7.29 -8.75 -9.76
N VAL A 51 -6.75 -7.60 -10.16
CA VAL A 51 -5.76 -6.88 -9.35
C VAL A 51 -6.44 -6.24 -8.15
N PHE A 52 -5.91 -6.48 -6.96
CA PHE A 52 -6.39 -5.85 -5.74
C PHE A 52 -5.95 -4.39 -5.70
N SER A 53 -6.87 -3.49 -5.37
CA SER A 53 -6.63 -2.04 -5.44
C SER A 53 -7.39 -1.29 -4.35
N ALA A 54 -6.77 -0.22 -3.84
CA ALA A 54 -7.39 0.78 -2.98
C ALA A 54 -6.65 2.10 -3.12
N SER A 55 -7.36 3.20 -2.89
CA SER A 55 -6.76 4.55 -2.94
C SER A 55 -6.92 5.25 -1.60
N ILE A 56 -5.88 5.98 -1.21
CA ILE A 56 -5.85 6.76 0.03
C ILE A 56 -5.30 8.15 -0.31
N ASN A 57 -5.95 9.19 0.20
CA ASN A 57 -5.44 10.56 0.07
C ASN A 57 -4.51 10.85 1.24
N LEU A 58 -3.25 11.18 0.96
CA LEU A 58 -2.23 11.42 1.96
C LEU A 58 -1.63 12.82 1.80
N PRO A 59 -1.19 13.45 2.91
CA PRO A 59 -0.51 14.75 2.83
C PRO A 59 0.74 14.69 1.95
N VAL A 60 1.02 15.77 1.21
CA VAL A 60 2.25 15.86 0.41
C VAL A 60 3.48 16.02 1.29
N GLY A 61 4.65 15.65 0.78
CA GLY A 61 5.94 15.89 1.45
C GLY A 61 6.22 14.97 2.60
N GLN A 62 5.56 13.81 2.68
CA GLN A 62 5.73 12.84 3.75
C GLN A 62 6.40 11.56 3.25
N VAL A 63 6.89 10.76 4.19
CA VAL A 63 7.48 9.45 3.94
C VAL A 63 6.76 8.44 4.81
N TYR A 64 6.28 7.38 4.21
CA TYR A 64 5.55 6.32 4.91
C TYR A 64 6.16 4.97 4.61
N GLN A 65 6.23 4.10 5.62
CA GLN A 65 6.55 2.69 5.44
C GLN A 65 5.26 1.89 5.41
N PHE A 66 5.20 0.86 4.58
CA PHE A 66 4.01 0.02 4.43
C PHE A 66 4.36 -1.35 3.89
N ARG A 67 3.39 -2.27 4.04
CA ARG A 67 3.42 -3.60 3.43
C ARG A 67 1.99 -4.01 3.09
N TYR A 68 1.85 -5.09 2.34
CA TYR A 68 0.56 -5.73 2.09
C TYR A 68 0.38 -6.92 3.03
N TRP A 69 -0.81 -7.07 3.59
CA TRP A 69 -1.20 -8.20 4.43
C TRP A 69 -2.16 -9.08 3.64
N ILE A 70 -1.78 -10.34 3.37
CA ILE A 70 -2.48 -11.22 2.44
C ILE A 70 -3.05 -12.42 3.19
N ASP A 71 -4.36 -12.67 3.00
CA ASP A 71 -5.09 -13.82 3.54
C ASP A 71 -4.97 -13.96 5.06
N ASN A 72 -4.76 -12.86 5.78
CA ASN A 72 -4.54 -12.82 7.22
C ASN A 72 -3.37 -13.71 7.68
N GLN A 73 -2.39 -13.96 6.84
CA GLN A 73 -1.32 -14.89 7.19
C GLN A 73 0.08 -14.53 6.70
N ARG A 74 0.22 -13.65 5.70
CA ARG A 74 1.55 -13.32 5.19
C ARG A 74 1.69 -11.87 4.78
N TRP A 75 2.90 -11.35 4.93
CA TRP A 75 3.29 -10.01 4.48
C TRP A 75 3.91 -10.08 3.10
N GLU A 76 3.71 -9.04 2.32
CA GLU A 76 4.37 -8.86 1.03
C GLU A 76 4.66 -7.40 0.79
N ASN A 77 5.78 -7.12 0.11
CA ASN A 77 6.16 -5.76 -0.25
C ASN A 77 5.60 -5.37 -1.62
N ASP A 78 5.57 -4.06 -1.86
CA ASP A 78 5.29 -3.52 -3.19
C ASP A 78 6.54 -3.67 -4.06
N TRP A 79 6.41 -4.20 -5.26
CA TRP A 79 7.55 -4.43 -6.16
C TRP A 79 8.05 -3.15 -6.81
N ALA A 80 7.28 -2.07 -6.72
CA ALA A 80 7.58 -0.80 -7.35
C ALA A 80 7.47 0.35 -6.33
N ALA A 81 7.83 0.09 -5.07
CA ALA A 81 7.90 1.12 -4.05
C ALA A 81 9.02 2.13 -4.35
N ASP A 82 8.93 3.30 -3.75
CA ASP A 82 9.96 4.33 -3.92
C ASP A 82 11.29 3.92 -3.31
N ASP A 83 11.26 3.11 -2.26
CA ASP A 83 12.46 2.61 -1.57
C ASP A 83 12.07 1.43 -0.68
N TYR A 84 13.06 0.81 -0.06
CA TYR A 84 12.89 -0.28 0.90
C TYR A 84 13.84 -0.04 2.07
N VAL A 85 13.35 -0.29 3.30
CA VAL A 85 14.16 -0.13 4.50
C VAL A 85 14.01 -1.35 5.41
N PRO A 86 15.09 -1.76 6.10
CA PRO A 86 15.01 -2.86 7.06
C PRO A 86 14.02 -2.54 8.18
N ASN A 87 13.23 -3.54 8.59
CA ASN A 87 12.20 -3.35 9.62
C ASN A 87 12.58 -3.87 11.02
N GLY A 88 13.80 -4.35 11.20
CA GLY A 88 14.26 -4.87 12.48
C GLY A 88 13.90 -6.34 12.74
N PHE A 89 13.15 -6.98 11.83
CA PHE A 89 12.74 -8.40 11.95
C PHE A 89 13.38 -9.28 10.88
N GLY A 90 14.45 -8.80 10.23
CA GLY A 90 15.12 -9.54 9.17
C GLY A 90 14.46 -9.39 7.80
N GLU A 91 13.49 -8.51 7.66
CA GLU A 91 12.79 -8.22 6.42
C GLU A 91 12.85 -6.73 6.11
N ASP A 92 12.29 -6.32 4.96
CA ASP A 92 12.20 -4.91 4.57
C ASP A 92 10.75 -4.44 4.58
N ASN A 93 10.56 -3.14 4.83
CA ASN A 93 9.31 -2.46 4.55
C ASN A 93 9.44 -1.68 3.24
N SER A 94 8.35 -1.60 2.49
CA SER A 94 8.23 -0.71 1.34
C SER A 94 8.14 0.74 1.81
N VAL A 95 8.67 1.67 1.04
CA VAL A 95 8.66 3.10 1.37
C VAL A 95 7.93 3.87 0.29
N LEU A 96 7.08 4.80 0.72
CA LEU A 96 6.28 5.68 -0.12
C LEU A 96 6.65 7.13 0.20
N HIS A 97 6.99 7.90 -0.83
CA HIS A 97 7.22 9.35 -0.73
C HIS A 97 6.05 10.09 -1.36
N THR A 98 5.42 10.96 -0.63
CA THR A 98 4.37 11.84 -1.15
C THR A 98 4.89 13.25 -1.40
#